data_2d8ad24252889cf0783fbc23a771cb11
#
_entry.id   2d8ad24252889cf0783fbc23a771cb11
#
_cell.length_a   1.000
_cell.length_b   1.000
_cell.length_c   1.000
_cell.angle_alpha   90.00
_cell.angle_beta   90.00
_cell.angle_gamma   90.00
#
_symmetry.space_group_name_H-M   'P 1'
#
loop_
_entity.id
_entity.type
_entity.pdbx_description
1 polymer ?
#
loop_
_entity_poly.entity_id
_entity_poly.type
_entity_poly.pdbx_seq_one_letter_code
_entity_poly.pdbx_strand_id
1 'polypeptide(L)'
;MQSIAIVGTGVAGLTCAWYLKDLYRISLYEREDYPGGHTHTVEIEENGKTIPVDTGFMVFNDPTYPNINRMFDELQVPSVNTDMSFGVHDTLKGSYYTSQGFNGFF
;
A
#
# COMPACT_ATOMS: atom_id res chain seq x y z
N MET A 1 -24.21 19.64 12.39
CA MET A 1 -23.43 18.68 11.61
C MET A 1 -23.67 17.29 12.15
N GLN A 2 -24.11 16.38 11.31
CA GLN A 2 -24.35 15.00 11.69
C GLN A 2 -23.03 14.29 12.02
N SER A 3 -23.12 13.27 12.88
CA SER A 3 -21.96 12.48 13.30
C SER A 3 -21.99 11.11 12.63
N ILE A 4 -20.84 10.64 12.20
CA ILE A 4 -20.63 9.31 11.60
C ILE A 4 -19.55 8.58 12.37
N ALA A 5 -19.80 7.33 12.70
CA ALA A 5 -18.81 6.40 13.23
C ALA A 5 -18.30 5.52 12.09
N ILE A 6 -16.98 5.44 11.91
CA ILE A 6 -16.33 4.54 10.95
C ILE A 6 -15.53 3.53 11.75
N VAL A 7 -15.83 2.25 11.54
CA VAL A 7 -15.18 1.14 12.24
C VAL A 7 -14.13 0.52 11.34
N GLY A 8 -12.89 0.55 11.80
CA GLY A 8 -11.71 0.12 11.07
C GLY A 8 -11.00 1.27 10.34
N THR A 9 -9.68 1.32 10.49
CA THR A 9 -8.82 2.34 9.88
C THR A 9 -7.93 1.76 8.78
N GLY A 10 -8.39 0.73 8.09
CA GLY A 10 -7.81 0.31 6.83
C GLY A 10 -8.09 1.33 5.72
N VAL A 11 -7.58 1.08 4.51
CA VAL A 11 -7.70 1.99 3.37
C VAL A 11 -9.14 2.44 3.12
N ALA A 12 -10.12 1.54 3.24
CA ALA A 12 -11.53 1.87 3.02
C ALA A 12 -12.06 2.86 4.05
N GLY A 13 -11.81 2.61 5.34
CA GLY A 13 -12.25 3.49 6.43
C GLY A 13 -11.57 4.86 6.39
N LEU A 14 -10.27 4.90 6.13
CA LEU A 14 -9.52 6.15 6.02
C LEU A 14 -9.95 6.97 4.79
N THR A 15 -10.18 6.32 3.64
CA THR A 15 -10.69 6.99 2.43
C THR A 15 -12.08 7.58 2.68
N CYS A 16 -12.95 6.81 3.32
CA CYS A 16 -14.29 7.27 3.69
C CYS A 16 -14.21 8.50 4.61
N ALA A 17 -13.37 8.44 5.65
CA ALA A 17 -13.16 9.57 6.55
C ALA A 17 -12.62 10.80 5.82
N TRP A 18 -11.67 10.64 4.93
CA TRP A 18 -11.09 11.73 4.15
C TRP A 18 -12.15 12.50 3.34
N TYR A 19 -12.98 11.78 2.59
CA TYR A 19 -13.99 12.41 1.73
C TYR A 19 -15.23 12.91 2.48
N LEU A 20 -15.46 12.47 3.71
CA LEU A 20 -16.62 12.87 4.51
C LEU A 20 -16.29 13.92 5.59
N LYS A 21 -15.02 14.19 5.87
CA LYS A 21 -14.58 15.02 6.99
C LYS A 21 -15.14 16.45 7.00
N ASP A 22 -15.41 17.01 5.83
CA ASP A 22 -15.92 18.37 5.69
C ASP A 22 -17.45 18.45 5.77
N LEU A 23 -18.13 17.32 5.68
CA LEU A 23 -19.60 17.21 5.71
C LEU A 23 -20.12 16.67 7.04
N TYR A 24 -19.33 15.89 7.75
CA TYR A 24 -19.73 15.19 8.96
C TYR A 24 -18.67 15.27 10.06
N ARG A 25 -19.13 15.13 11.30
CA ARG A 25 -18.24 14.88 12.42
C ARG A 25 -17.87 13.40 12.42
N ILE A 26 -16.62 13.09 12.12
CA ILE A 26 -16.14 11.71 11.98
C ILE A 26 -15.53 11.21 13.30
N SER A 27 -15.93 10.01 13.72
CA SER A 27 -15.29 9.24 14.77
C SER A 27 -14.76 7.94 14.18
N LEU A 28 -13.46 7.74 14.25
CA LEU A 28 -12.78 6.52 13.78
C LEU A 28 -12.55 5.58 14.96
N TYR A 29 -12.88 4.31 14.78
CA TYR A 29 -12.67 3.25 15.76
C TYR A 29 -11.73 2.20 15.18
N GLU A 30 -10.63 1.94 15.87
CA GLU A 30 -9.63 0.95 15.47
C GLU A 30 -9.42 -0.04 16.62
N ARG A 31 -9.32 -1.32 16.27
CA ARG A 31 -9.07 -2.39 17.22
C ARG A 31 -7.59 -2.50 17.59
N GLU A 32 -6.73 -2.29 16.61
CA GLU A 32 -5.29 -2.35 16.78
C GLU A 32 -4.75 -1.03 17.39
N ASP A 33 -3.53 -1.03 17.84
CA ASP A 33 -2.84 0.14 18.40
C ASP A 33 -2.26 1.07 17.32
N TYR A 34 -2.43 0.75 16.04
CA TYR A 34 -2.00 1.56 14.90
C TYR A 34 -3.09 1.61 13.80
N PRO A 35 -3.20 2.71 13.05
CA PRO A 35 -4.08 2.81 11.89
C PRO A 35 -3.41 2.24 10.63
N GLY A 36 -4.21 1.95 9.59
CA GLY A 36 -3.72 1.57 8.27
C GLY A 36 -4.13 0.17 7.82
N GLY A 37 -4.50 -0.71 8.74
CA GLY A 37 -4.91 -2.09 8.41
C GLY A 37 -3.77 -2.87 7.74
N HIS A 38 -3.98 -3.36 6.52
CA HIS A 38 -2.95 -4.05 5.74
C HIS A 38 -1.86 -3.11 5.21
N THR A 39 -2.10 -1.82 5.13
CA THR A 39 -1.06 -0.82 4.81
C THR A 39 -0.18 -0.66 6.04
N HIS A 40 1.06 -1.11 5.94
CA HIS A 40 1.95 -1.17 7.09
C HIS A 40 3.40 -0.91 6.69
N THR A 41 3.98 0.09 7.30
CA THR A 41 5.39 0.46 7.11
C THR A 41 6.14 0.24 8.43
N VAL A 42 7.25 -0.45 8.38
CA VAL A 42 8.13 -0.71 9.52
C VAL A 42 9.40 0.12 9.36
N GLU A 43 9.78 0.83 10.40
CA GLU A 43 11.05 1.55 10.43
C GLU A 43 12.15 0.65 10.97
N ILE A 44 13.26 0.56 10.24
CA ILE A 44 14.46 -0.16 10.68
C ILE A 44 15.62 0.81 10.81
N GLU A 45 16.48 0.56 11.80
CA GLU A 45 17.70 1.33 11.98
C GLU A 45 18.89 0.60 11.36
N GLU A 46 19.55 1.22 10.39
CA GLU A 46 20.74 0.69 9.76
C GLU A 46 21.82 1.79 9.63
N ASN A 47 22.99 1.55 10.17
CA ASN A 47 24.12 2.47 10.16
C ASN A 47 23.77 3.91 10.63
N GLY A 48 22.92 4.03 11.65
CA GLY A 48 22.46 5.31 12.19
C GLY A 48 21.46 6.05 11.31
N LYS A 49 20.84 5.36 10.34
CA LYS A 49 19.76 5.88 9.49
C LYS A 49 18.50 5.08 9.71
N THR A 50 17.38 5.78 9.84
CA THR A 50 16.05 5.15 9.84
C THR A 50 15.62 4.91 8.40
N ILE A 51 15.29 3.67 8.07
CA ILE A 51 14.83 3.24 6.75
C ILE A 51 13.39 2.75 6.88
N PRO A 52 12.42 3.42 6.26
CA PRO A 52 11.06 2.92 6.19
C PRO A 52 10.97 1.77 5.19
N VAL A 53 10.35 0.66 5.61
CA VAL A 53 10.13 -0.52 4.78
C VAL A 53 8.65 -0.83 4.73
N ASP A 54 8.05 -0.74 3.55
CA ASP A 54 6.67 -1.10 3.34
C ASP A 54 6.51 -2.62 3.36
N THR A 55 5.70 -3.11 4.29
CA THR A 55 5.43 -4.54 4.49
C THR A 55 4.02 -4.95 4.04
N GLY A 56 3.17 -3.98 3.76
CA GLY A 56 1.82 -4.18 3.23
C GLY A 56 1.40 -3.04 2.30
N PHE A 57 0.66 -3.38 1.21
CA PHE A 57 0.31 -2.46 0.13
C PHE A 57 1.56 -1.75 -0.44
N MET A 58 2.48 -2.53 -0.91
CA MET A 58 3.79 -2.07 -1.38
C MET A 58 3.78 -1.47 -2.79
N VAL A 59 2.82 -1.87 -3.62
CA VAL A 59 2.77 -1.47 -5.03
C VAL A 59 1.33 -1.21 -5.49
N PHE A 60 1.17 -0.27 -6.40
CA PHE A 60 -0.08 0.05 -7.08
C PHE A 60 0.22 0.52 -8.50
N ASN A 61 -0.81 0.69 -9.31
CA ASN A 61 -0.67 1.19 -10.69
C ASN A 61 -1.83 2.16 -11.04
N ASP A 62 -1.64 2.96 -12.07
CA ASP A 62 -2.63 3.95 -12.47
C ASP A 62 -3.92 3.34 -13.03
N PRO A 63 -3.88 2.32 -13.93
CA PRO A 63 -5.10 1.82 -14.57
C PRO A 63 -6.09 1.15 -13.63
N THR A 64 -5.61 0.44 -12.60
CA THR A 64 -6.46 -0.37 -11.71
C THR A 64 -6.79 0.31 -10.38
N TYR A 65 -6.08 1.38 -10.03
CA TYR A 65 -6.26 2.10 -8.76
C TYR A 65 -6.55 3.60 -8.94
N PRO A 66 -7.52 4.01 -9.79
CA PRO A 66 -7.74 5.44 -10.07
C PRO A 66 -8.12 6.25 -8.83
N ASN A 67 -8.89 5.68 -7.91
CA ASN A 67 -9.31 6.37 -6.69
C ASN A 67 -8.18 6.48 -5.65
N ILE A 68 -7.32 5.48 -5.55
CA ILE A 68 -6.12 5.54 -4.71
C ILE A 68 -5.15 6.59 -5.24
N ASN A 69 -4.90 6.61 -6.54
CA ASN A 69 -4.04 7.63 -7.17
C ASN A 69 -4.57 9.04 -6.88
N ARG A 70 -5.86 9.26 -7.08
CA ARG A 70 -6.49 10.55 -6.77
C ARG A 70 -6.30 10.95 -5.30
N MET A 71 -6.52 10.02 -4.37
CA MET A 71 -6.34 10.28 -2.93
C MET A 71 -4.88 10.58 -2.60
N PHE A 72 -3.94 9.85 -3.19
CA PHE A 72 -2.50 10.09 -2.99
C PHE A 72 -2.06 11.45 -3.55
N ASP A 73 -2.60 11.86 -4.70
CA ASP A 73 -2.36 13.19 -5.25
C ASP A 73 -2.89 14.29 -4.33
N GLU A 74 -4.12 14.15 -3.84
CA GLU A 74 -4.73 15.10 -2.90
C GLU A 74 -3.97 15.19 -1.57
N LEU A 75 -3.44 14.06 -1.08
CA LEU A 75 -2.67 13.97 0.15
C LEU A 75 -1.17 14.25 -0.04
N GLN A 76 -0.73 14.42 -1.30
CA GLN A 76 0.68 14.57 -1.66
C GLN A 76 1.56 13.43 -1.14
N VAL A 77 1.05 12.20 -1.23
CA VAL A 77 1.81 10.99 -0.85
C VAL A 77 2.89 10.73 -1.89
N PRO A 78 4.18 10.72 -1.51
CA PRO A 78 5.24 10.44 -2.46
C PRO A 78 5.20 8.98 -2.93
N SER A 79 5.41 8.78 -4.22
CA SER A 79 5.55 7.45 -4.81
C SER A 79 6.75 7.40 -5.76
N VAL A 80 7.27 6.21 -5.98
CA VAL A 80 8.38 5.98 -6.89
C VAL A 80 8.02 4.89 -7.89
N ASN A 81 8.49 5.02 -9.11
CA ASN A 81 8.34 3.96 -10.10
C ASN A 81 9.17 2.74 -9.67
N THR A 82 8.56 1.57 -9.78
CA THR A 82 9.21 0.30 -9.50
C THR A 82 9.02 -0.67 -10.66
N ASP A 83 9.94 -1.61 -10.80
CA ASP A 83 9.83 -2.70 -11.74
C ASP A 83 9.26 -3.93 -11.03
N MET A 84 8.03 -4.29 -11.39
CA MET A 84 7.35 -5.45 -10.83
C MET A 84 7.61 -6.66 -11.69
N SER A 85 8.68 -7.39 -11.36
CA SER A 85 9.05 -8.64 -12.02
C SER A 85 8.73 -9.85 -11.13
N PHE A 86 8.63 -11.01 -11.74
CA PHE A 86 8.51 -12.28 -11.04
C PHE A 86 9.41 -13.35 -11.66
N GLY A 87 9.79 -14.31 -10.86
CA GLY A 87 10.53 -15.48 -11.31
C GLY A 87 9.88 -16.75 -10.80
N VAL A 88 9.97 -17.81 -11.60
CA VAL A 88 9.52 -19.15 -11.23
C VAL A 88 10.69 -20.12 -11.40
N HIS A 89 10.95 -20.89 -10.38
CA HIS A 89 11.97 -21.94 -10.38
C HIS A 89 11.34 -23.31 -10.11
N ASP A 90 11.44 -24.21 -11.11
CA ASP A 90 11.07 -25.61 -10.95
C ASP A 90 12.25 -26.38 -10.35
N THR A 91 12.17 -26.67 -9.08
CA THR A 91 13.25 -27.36 -8.35
C THR A 91 13.45 -28.82 -8.79
N LEU A 92 12.44 -29.44 -9.39
CA LEU A 92 12.53 -30.82 -9.87
C LEU A 92 13.26 -30.93 -11.20
N LYS A 93 13.03 -29.95 -12.09
CA LYS A 93 13.63 -29.90 -13.44
C LYS A 93 14.86 -29.01 -13.51
N GLY A 94 15.13 -28.22 -12.46
CA GLY A 94 16.20 -27.25 -12.44
C GLY A 94 16.03 -26.08 -13.42
N SER A 95 14.82 -25.91 -13.97
CA SER A 95 14.51 -24.83 -14.92
C SER A 95 13.94 -23.62 -14.20
N TYR A 96 14.23 -22.44 -14.72
CA TYR A 96 13.64 -21.19 -14.22
C TYR A 96 13.27 -20.26 -15.35
N TYR A 97 12.30 -19.39 -15.12
CA TYR A 97 12.00 -18.27 -16.00
C TYR A 97 11.61 -17.02 -15.19
N THR A 98 11.77 -15.87 -15.82
CA THR A 98 11.40 -14.59 -15.24
C THR A 98 10.52 -13.79 -16.20
N SER A 99 9.80 -12.80 -15.67
CA SER A 99 8.98 -11.89 -16.48
C SER A 99 9.81 -10.87 -17.29
N GLN A 100 11.13 -10.83 -17.11
CA GLN A 100 12.02 -9.85 -17.77
C GLN A 100 12.54 -10.28 -19.14
N GLY A 101 11.87 -11.17 -19.84
CA GLY A 101 12.11 -11.51 -21.24
C GLY A 101 12.80 -12.86 -21.47
N PHE A 102 13.17 -13.12 -22.73
CA PHE A 102 13.70 -14.41 -23.17
C PHE A 102 14.99 -14.86 -22.50
N ASN A 103 15.77 -13.93 -21.98
CA ASN A 103 17.01 -14.24 -21.25
C ASN A 103 16.75 -14.94 -19.89
N GLY A 104 15.51 -15.00 -19.44
CA GLY A 104 15.12 -15.74 -18.24
C GLY A 104 14.66 -17.18 -18.51
N PHE A 105 14.67 -17.63 -19.75
CA PHE A 105 14.27 -19.01 -20.11
C PHE A 105 15.42 -20.02 -20.12
N PHE A 106 16.63 -19.61 -19.84
CA PHE A 106 17.81 -20.46 -19.90
C PHE A 106 18.66 -20.34 -18.65
#